data_2f6ca8a8bd0a760cdf78add7df3ac2d0
#
_entry.id   2f6ca8a8bd0a760cdf78add7df3ac2d0
#
_cell.length_a   1.000
_cell.length_b   1.000
_cell.length_c   1.000
_cell.angle_alpha   90.00
_cell.angle_beta   90.00
_cell.angle_gamma   90.00
#
_symmetry.space_group_name_H-M   'P 1'
#
loop_
_entity.id
_entity.type
_entity.pdbx_description
1 polymer ?
#
loop_
_entity_poly.entity_id
_entity_poly.type
_entity_poly.pdbx_seq_one_letter_code
_entity_poly.pdbx_strand_id
1 'polypeptide(L)'
;MEPPIKVNSEIGRLKTVLLHRPGEELEALTPDYMARMLFDDVPYLKVAQQEHDAFANVLRDNGVEVLYLDKLAAEALSTQEVRDRFIVEIVRASKQEDTYSTFAIVNYLQSFDPLTMVRKVMSGVKKSEVEVMEPKNKQLHHYMIDDYPFYLDPMPNLYFTRDPAASIGNGLTINKMHWPARRRESLFMQYIIKHHPRFMSSNIPVWYDRNNRFSVEGGDELVINKDTLAIGISERTEVEAIERIASKLFHDSNFTRVMAMKIPNKRAFMHLDTVFTMIDYDKFSVHPEILTGEGELDIYLLEKANTHVGYEIKHRRSLKETLQEVLGLHHIQLIPCGNGDPIAAAREQWNDGSNTLAIAPGVVITYDRNYVTNNALREAGLKVIEVAGAELGRGRGGPRCMSMPIYREEI
;
A
#
# COMPACT_ATOMS: atom_id res chain seq x y z
N MET A 1 -9.63 4.95 26.43
CA MET A 1 -9.38 5.66 25.16
C MET A 1 -9.46 4.62 24.05
N GLU A 2 -10.08 4.97 22.94
CA GLU A 2 -10.09 4.08 21.77
C GLU A 2 -8.66 3.94 21.22
N PRO A 3 -8.31 2.75 20.68
CA PRO A 3 -6.98 2.54 20.11
C PRO A 3 -6.80 3.46 18.89
N PRO A 4 -5.59 4.02 18.68
CA PRO A 4 -5.33 4.93 17.56
C PRO A 4 -5.38 4.22 16.20
N ILE A 5 -5.22 2.90 16.18
CA ILE A 5 -5.39 2.03 15.00
C ILE A 5 -6.40 0.94 15.36
N LYS A 6 -7.39 0.75 14.49
CA LYS A 6 -8.39 -0.32 14.64
C LYS A 6 -8.96 -0.69 13.27
N VAL A 7 -8.53 -1.82 12.74
CA VAL A 7 -9.01 -2.37 11.46
C VAL A 7 -9.23 -3.86 11.63
N ASN A 8 -10.49 -4.24 11.90
CA ASN A 8 -10.91 -5.63 12.12
C ASN A 8 -11.69 -6.21 10.93
N SER A 9 -11.82 -5.48 9.84
CA SER A 9 -12.40 -5.94 8.57
C SER A 9 -12.10 -4.96 7.43
N GLU A 10 -12.24 -5.42 6.18
CA GLU A 10 -12.16 -4.56 5.00
C GLU A 10 -13.42 -3.68 4.83
N ILE A 11 -14.56 -4.07 5.41
CA ILE A 11 -15.87 -3.48 5.12
C ILE A 11 -16.49 -2.69 6.28
N GLY A 12 -15.96 -2.77 7.49
CA GLY A 12 -16.43 -1.95 8.61
C GLY A 12 -16.41 -0.47 8.22
N ARG A 13 -17.41 0.31 8.69
CA ARG A 13 -17.50 1.74 8.33
C ARG A 13 -16.17 2.44 8.57
N LEU A 14 -15.62 3.01 7.50
CA LEU A 14 -14.35 3.72 7.53
C LEU A 14 -14.52 5.05 8.27
N LYS A 15 -13.68 5.30 9.28
CA LYS A 15 -13.71 6.52 10.11
C LYS A 15 -12.50 7.39 9.90
N THR A 16 -11.32 6.76 9.72
CA THR A 16 -10.07 7.50 9.52
C THR A 16 -9.23 6.78 8.48
N VAL A 17 -8.70 7.52 7.52
CA VAL A 17 -7.88 7.01 6.43
C VAL A 17 -6.64 7.88 6.22
N LEU A 18 -5.51 7.25 5.92
CA LEU A 18 -4.30 7.92 5.48
C LEU A 18 -4.24 7.93 3.96
N LEU A 19 -4.03 9.11 3.39
CA LEU A 19 -3.82 9.36 1.96
C LEU A 19 -2.49 10.10 1.75
N HIS A 20 -2.02 10.12 0.51
CA HIS A 20 -0.98 11.03 0.05
C HIS A 20 -1.43 11.69 -1.25
N ARG A 21 -1.56 13.01 -1.22
CA ARG A 21 -1.92 13.78 -2.43
C ARG A 21 -0.72 13.82 -3.36
N PRO A 22 -0.83 13.40 -4.63
CA PRO A 22 0.29 13.47 -5.57
C PRO A 22 0.95 14.86 -5.60
N GLY A 23 2.27 14.88 -5.54
CA GLY A 23 3.09 16.08 -5.52
C GLY A 23 4.12 16.11 -6.65
N GLU A 24 5.17 16.92 -6.47
CA GLU A 24 6.25 17.10 -7.45
C GLU A 24 7.01 15.80 -7.80
N GLU A 25 6.85 14.75 -7.00
CA GLU A 25 7.39 13.42 -7.30
C GLU A 25 6.84 12.83 -8.59
N LEU A 26 5.60 13.18 -9.00
CA LEU A 26 5.05 12.78 -10.30
C LEU A 26 5.64 13.58 -11.46
N GLU A 27 5.97 14.87 -11.28
CA GLU A 27 6.62 15.66 -12.31
C GLU A 27 8.09 15.29 -12.53
N ALA A 28 8.66 14.53 -11.60
CA ALA A 28 10.00 13.96 -11.72
C ALA A 28 10.07 12.71 -12.62
N LEU A 29 8.92 12.16 -13.02
CA LEU A 29 8.86 11.04 -13.97
C LEU A 29 9.17 11.50 -15.39
N THR A 30 10.13 10.82 -16.01
CA THR A 30 10.45 11.01 -17.43
C THR A 30 10.44 9.66 -18.13
N PRO A 31 10.20 9.61 -19.45
CA PRO A 31 10.19 8.36 -20.21
C PRO A 31 11.45 7.50 -20.01
N ASP A 32 12.63 8.14 -19.90
CA ASP A 32 13.90 7.45 -19.75
C ASP A 32 14.05 6.73 -18.39
N TYR A 33 13.36 7.21 -17.36
CA TYR A 33 13.53 6.71 -15.98
C TYR A 33 12.24 6.16 -15.35
N MET A 34 11.08 6.22 -16.03
CA MET A 34 9.81 5.78 -15.45
C MET A 34 9.81 4.30 -15.07
N ALA A 35 10.45 3.43 -15.86
CA ALA A 35 10.56 2.00 -15.53
C ALA A 35 11.33 1.76 -14.22
N ARG A 36 12.39 2.56 -13.93
CA ARG A 36 13.11 2.55 -12.66
C ARG A 36 12.21 2.89 -11.48
N MET A 37 11.21 3.77 -11.70
CA MET A 37 10.23 4.22 -10.71
C MET A 37 8.96 3.36 -10.70
N LEU A 38 8.94 2.25 -11.45
CA LEU A 38 7.81 1.31 -11.57
C LEU A 38 6.55 1.92 -12.19
N PHE A 39 6.71 2.92 -13.06
CA PHE A 39 5.62 3.51 -13.83
C PHE A 39 5.64 3.04 -15.28
N ASP A 40 4.45 2.95 -15.88
CA ASP A 40 4.22 2.55 -17.27
C ASP A 40 3.86 3.74 -18.16
N ASP A 41 3.53 4.89 -17.54
CA ASP A 41 3.09 6.10 -18.21
C ASP A 41 3.45 7.34 -17.36
N VAL A 42 3.37 8.54 -17.96
CA VAL A 42 3.65 9.82 -17.30
C VAL A 42 2.33 10.53 -17.01
N PRO A 43 1.88 10.55 -15.73
CA PRO A 43 0.65 11.24 -15.36
C PRO A 43 0.77 12.77 -15.44
N TYR A 44 -0.31 13.44 -15.79
CA TYR A 44 -0.40 14.90 -15.70
C TYR A 44 -0.77 15.34 -14.27
N LEU A 45 0.22 15.83 -13.52
CA LEU A 45 0.09 16.14 -12.09
C LEU A 45 -1.14 16.97 -11.74
N LYS A 46 -1.42 18.03 -12.48
CA LYS A 46 -2.55 18.92 -12.19
C LYS A 46 -3.90 18.20 -12.20
N VAL A 47 -4.11 17.30 -13.15
CA VAL A 47 -5.34 16.51 -13.26
C VAL A 47 -5.33 15.39 -12.20
N ALA A 48 -4.21 14.70 -12.00
CA ALA A 48 -4.07 13.71 -10.94
C ALA A 48 -4.40 14.30 -9.54
N GLN A 49 -4.00 15.54 -9.28
CA GLN A 49 -4.35 16.25 -8.05
C GLN A 49 -5.85 16.54 -7.95
N GLN A 50 -6.49 16.96 -9.04
CA GLN A 50 -7.94 17.21 -9.07
C GLN A 50 -8.73 15.92 -8.82
N GLU A 51 -8.33 14.82 -9.45
CA GLU A 51 -8.92 13.50 -9.23
C GLU A 51 -8.75 13.02 -7.79
N HIS A 52 -7.54 13.18 -7.24
CA HIS A 52 -7.26 12.82 -5.85
C HIS A 52 -8.03 13.70 -4.85
N ASP A 53 -8.15 14.99 -5.09
CA ASP A 53 -8.94 15.91 -4.26
C ASP A 53 -10.42 15.54 -4.30
N ALA A 54 -10.96 15.14 -5.46
CA ALA A 54 -12.33 14.63 -5.59
C ALA A 54 -12.51 13.32 -4.80
N PHE A 55 -11.58 12.38 -4.89
CA PHE A 55 -11.58 11.15 -4.08
C PHE A 55 -11.58 11.44 -2.58
N ALA A 56 -10.69 12.34 -2.13
CA ALA A 56 -10.62 12.75 -0.73
C ALA A 56 -11.92 13.44 -0.24
N ASN A 57 -12.58 14.23 -1.11
CA ASN A 57 -13.84 14.86 -0.78
C ASN A 57 -14.99 13.85 -0.66
N VAL A 58 -15.07 12.85 -1.55
CA VAL A 58 -16.01 11.73 -1.43
C VAL A 58 -15.88 11.04 -0.06
N LEU A 59 -14.66 10.82 0.40
CA LEU A 59 -14.41 10.24 1.74
C LEU A 59 -14.93 11.16 2.86
N ARG A 60 -14.62 12.46 2.82
CA ARG A 60 -15.08 13.45 3.81
C ARG A 60 -16.61 13.58 3.83
N ASP A 61 -17.23 13.61 2.67
CA ASP A 61 -18.70 13.71 2.52
C ASP A 61 -19.41 12.47 3.09
N ASN A 62 -18.70 11.32 3.19
CA ASN A 62 -19.17 10.12 3.86
C ASN A 62 -18.74 10.02 5.33
N GLY A 63 -18.22 11.11 5.92
CA GLY A 63 -17.88 11.22 7.35
C GLY A 63 -16.53 10.57 7.72
N VAL A 64 -15.61 10.43 6.76
CA VAL A 64 -14.27 9.88 6.98
C VAL A 64 -13.29 11.02 7.26
N GLU A 65 -12.53 10.89 8.35
CA GLU A 65 -11.37 11.74 8.63
C GLU A 65 -10.24 11.37 7.66
N VAL A 66 -9.79 12.34 6.87
CA VAL A 66 -8.70 12.17 5.91
C VAL A 66 -7.42 12.78 6.46
N LEU A 67 -6.44 11.94 6.72
CA LEU A 67 -5.08 12.31 7.12
C LEU A 67 -4.16 12.30 5.90
N TYR A 68 -3.13 13.14 5.91
CA TYR A 68 -2.15 13.19 4.82
C TYR A 68 -0.76 12.81 5.31
N LEU A 69 -0.10 11.93 4.55
CA LEU A 69 1.21 11.35 4.86
C LEU A 69 2.28 12.42 5.07
N ASP A 70 2.35 13.43 4.18
CA ASP A 70 3.33 14.52 4.26
C ASP A 70 3.17 15.34 5.54
N LYS A 71 1.93 15.62 5.95
CA LYS A 71 1.62 16.37 7.17
C LYS A 71 1.97 15.58 8.42
N LEU A 72 1.51 14.32 8.52
CA LEU A 72 1.84 13.46 9.66
C LEU A 72 3.35 13.25 9.78
N ALA A 73 4.04 13.07 8.66
CA ALA A 73 5.50 12.95 8.65
C ALA A 73 6.18 14.23 9.15
N ALA A 74 5.75 15.40 8.68
CA ALA A 74 6.31 16.68 9.13
C ALA A 74 6.09 16.91 10.63
N GLU A 75 4.90 16.58 11.15
CA GLU A 75 4.59 16.66 12.58
C GLU A 75 5.42 15.69 13.42
N ALA A 76 5.62 14.45 12.94
CA ALA A 76 6.50 13.48 13.58
C ALA A 76 7.97 13.90 13.61
N LEU A 77 8.39 14.70 12.63
CA LEU A 77 9.76 15.20 12.45
C LEU A 77 9.94 16.64 12.96
N SER A 78 9.06 17.12 13.82
CA SER A 78 9.09 18.50 14.34
C SER A 78 10.33 18.81 15.20
N THR A 79 10.84 17.83 15.95
CA THR A 79 12.05 18.01 16.75
C THR A 79 13.32 17.83 15.90
N GLN A 80 14.34 18.68 16.14
CA GLN A 80 15.61 18.65 15.38
C GLN A 80 16.27 17.28 15.42
N GLU A 81 16.36 16.67 16.61
CA GLU A 81 17.03 15.38 16.79
C GLU A 81 16.37 14.25 15.98
N VAL A 82 15.03 14.18 15.98
CA VAL A 82 14.28 13.15 15.22
C VAL A 82 14.42 13.39 13.73
N ARG A 83 14.34 14.65 13.31
CA ARG A 83 14.49 15.07 11.91
C ARG A 83 15.88 14.73 11.37
N ASP A 84 16.95 15.03 12.11
CA ASP A 84 18.32 14.73 11.70
C ASP A 84 18.54 13.22 11.54
N ARG A 85 18.01 12.42 12.46
CA ARG A 85 18.06 10.95 12.33
C ARG A 85 17.32 10.46 11.09
N PHE A 86 16.12 11.00 10.82
CA PHE A 86 15.35 10.64 9.62
C PHE A 86 16.12 10.99 8.35
N ILE A 87 16.69 12.21 8.25
CA ILE A 87 17.45 12.63 7.07
C ILE A 87 18.63 11.70 6.82
N VAL A 88 19.40 11.36 7.86
CA VAL A 88 20.54 10.44 7.72
C VAL A 88 20.07 9.04 7.28
N GLU A 89 18.96 8.55 7.84
CA GLU A 89 18.46 7.21 7.52
C GLU A 89 17.90 7.13 6.09
N ILE A 90 17.13 8.14 5.64
CA ILE A 90 16.55 8.16 4.28
C ILE A 90 17.62 8.30 3.20
N VAL A 91 18.67 9.10 3.46
CA VAL A 91 19.81 9.25 2.54
C VAL A 91 20.61 7.95 2.46
N ARG A 92 20.88 7.29 3.58
CA ARG A 92 21.55 5.96 3.60
C ARG A 92 20.73 4.90 2.87
N ALA A 93 19.40 4.92 3.04
CA ALA A 93 18.50 3.96 2.36
C ALA A 93 18.50 4.14 0.84
N SER A 94 18.94 5.28 0.30
CA SER A 94 19.07 5.51 -1.15
C SER A 94 20.37 4.96 -1.77
N LYS A 95 21.23 4.32 -0.96
CA LYS A 95 22.51 3.74 -1.39
C LYS A 95 23.49 4.74 -2.03
N GLN A 96 23.51 5.97 -1.55
CA GLN A 96 24.58 6.90 -1.91
C GLN A 96 25.89 6.39 -1.29
N GLU A 97 26.83 6.01 -2.14
CA GLU A 97 28.11 5.42 -1.71
C GLU A 97 29.19 6.48 -1.47
N ASP A 98 29.04 7.65 -2.10
CA ASP A 98 29.98 8.76 -1.96
C ASP A 98 29.70 9.59 -0.70
N THR A 99 30.73 9.72 0.15
CA THR A 99 30.65 10.45 1.42
C THR A 99 30.42 11.96 1.22
N TYR A 100 30.98 12.56 0.18
CA TYR A 100 30.86 14.00 -0.09
C TYR A 100 29.43 14.35 -0.53
N SER A 101 28.87 13.57 -1.46
CA SER A 101 27.47 13.72 -1.87
C SER A 101 26.52 13.49 -0.70
N THR A 102 26.75 12.44 0.10
CA THR A 102 25.94 12.14 1.29
C THR A 102 25.89 13.31 2.26
N PHE A 103 27.06 13.91 2.59
CA PHE A 103 27.14 15.05 3.49
C PHE A 103 26.44 16.28 2.92
N ALA A 104 26.66 16.58 1.64
CA ALA A 104 26.03 17.72 0.97
C ALA A 104 24.50 17.60 0.94
N ILE A 105 23.96 16.39 0.64
CA ILE A 105 22.51 16.12 0.63
C ILE A 105 21.92 16.27 2.05
N VAL A 106 22.58 15.73 3.08
CA VAL A 106 22.15 15.88 4.47
C VAL A 106 22.06 17.35 4.86
N ASN A 107 23.10 18.14 4.60
CA ASN A 107 23.09 19.57 4.91
C ASN A 107 22.01 20.34 4.14
N TYR A 108 21.82 20.00 2.86
CA TYR A 108 20.77 20.58 2.04
C TYR A 108 19.38 20.32 2.62
N LEU A 109 19.07 19.08 3.00
CA LEU A 109 17.79 18.72 3.58
C LEU A 109 17.58 19.33 4.98
N GLN A 110 18.64 19.48 5.78
CA GLN A 110 18.58 20.13 7.09
C GLN A 110 18.28 21.64 7.03
N SER A 111 18.48 22.28 5.88
CA SER A 111 18.20 23.72 5.69
C SER A 111 16.71 24.06 5.62
N PHE A 112 15.85 23.05 5.42
CA PHE A 112 14.40 23.25 5.26
C PHE A 112 13.64 23.10 6.59
N ASP A 113 12.46 23.73 6.66
CA ASP A 113 11.46 23.39 7.66
C ASP A 113 10.95 21.94 7.48
N PRO A 114 10.31 21.35 8.51
CA PRO A 114 9.94 19.92 8.45
C PRO A 114 9.05 19.56 7.26
N LEU A 115 8.04 20.36 6.91
CA LEU A 115 7.13 20.04 5.82
C LEU A 115 7.79 20.16 4.44
N THR A 116 8.54 21.22 4.24
CA THR A 116 9.32 21.42 3.01
C THR A 116 10.36 20.32 2.85
N MET A 117 11.06 19.94 3.92
CA MET A 117 12.03 18.85 3.91
C MET A 117 11.37 17.51 3.52
N VAL A 118 10.23 17.17 4.14
CA VAL A 118 9.48 15.94 3.83
C VAL A 118 9.09 15.91 2.35
N ARG A 119 8.49 16.98 1.84
CA ARG A 119 8.09 17.08 0.41
C ARG A 119 9.29 17.02 -0.52
N LYS A 120 10.42 17.62 -0.12
CA LYS A 120 11.65 17.55 -0.90
C LYS A 120 12.22 16.13 -0.98
N VAL A 121 12.18 15.39 0.12
CA VAL A 121 12.56 13.97 0.13
C VAL A 121 11.65 13.15 -0.75
N MET A 122 10.33 13.43 -0.75
CA MET A 122 9.34 12.74 -1.59
C MET A 122 9.54 13.04 -3.08
N SER A 123 9.76 14.32 -3.44
CA SER A 123 9.97 14.76 -4.82
C SER A 123 11.35 14.38 -5.39
N GLY A 124 12.24 13.92 -4.52
CA GLY A 124 13.64 13.64 -4.88
C GLY A 124 14.55 14.87 -4.79
N VAL A 125 15.85 14.62 -4.77
CA VAL A 125 16.89 15.66 -4.76
C VAL A 125 17.68 15.59 -6.04
N LYS A 126 17.56 16.61 -6.87
CA LYS A 126 18.29 16.70 -8.14
C LYS A 126 19.76 17.03 -7.92
N LYS A 127 20.64 16.52 -8.76
CA LYS A 127 22.07 16.85 -8.74
C LYS A 127 22.32 18.34 -8.91
N SER A 128 21.48 19.04 -9.70
CA SER A 128 21.55 20.48 -9.92
C SER A 128 21.18 21.35 -8.72
N GLU A 129 20.57 20.78 -7.68
CA GLU A 129 20.12 21.50 -6.48
C GLU A 129 21.17 21.50 -5.35
N VAL A 130 22.17 20.64 -5.43
CA VAL A 130 23.14 20.44 -4.37
C VAL A 130 24.56 20.59 -4.90
N GLU A 131 25.29 21.55 -4.35
CA GLU A 131 26.72 21.69 -4.63
C GLU A 131 27.51 20.67 -3.81
N VAL A 132 28.21 19.77 -4.49
CA VAL A 132 29.08 18.78 -3.88
C VAL A 132 30.52 19.22 -4.04
N MET A 133 31.26 19.34 -2.93
CA MET A 133 32.68 19.66 -2.97
C MET A 133 33.47 18.54 -3.64
N GLU A 134 34.26 18.87 -4.64
CA GLU A 134 35.15 17.90 -5.27
C GLU A 134 36.19 17.34 -4.29
N PRO A 135 36.34 16.02 -4.22
CA PRO A 135 37.38 15.43 -3.38
C PRO A 135 38.78 15.80 -3.89
N LYS A 136 39.71 16.10 -2.96
CA LYS A 136 41.11 16.39 -3.32
C LYS A 136 41.77 15.23 -4.06
N ASN A 137 41.39 13.98 -3.71
CA ASN A 137 41.87 12.76 -4.35
C ASN A 137 40.66 12.08 -5.05
N LYS A 138 40.61 12.24 -6.35
CA LYS A 138 39.53 11.62 -7.15
C LYS A 138 39.75 10.12 -7.30
N GLN A 139 38.73 9.33 -7.04
CA GLN A 139 38.63 7.89 -7.33
C GLN A 139 38.03 7.68 -8.73
N LEU A 140 38.07 6.45 -9.25
CA LEU A 140 37.62 6.15 -10.61
C LEU A 140 36.18 6.58 -10.87
N HIS A 141 35.27 6.37 -9.92
CA HIS A 141 33.85 6.74 -10.07
C HIS A 141 33.64 8.26 -10.23
N HIS A 142 34.53 9.11 -9.73
CA HIS A 142 34.44 10.57 -9.93
C HIS A 142 34.73 11.02 -11.38
N TYR A 143 35.29 10.14 -12.20
CA TYR A 143 35.53 10.38 -13.61
C TYR A 143 34.44 9.78 -14.52
N MET A 144 33.49 8.99 -13.94
CA MET A 144 32.38 8.45 -14.68
C MET A 144 31.29 9.49 -14.81
N ILE A 145 30.93 9.82 -16.06
CA ILE A 145 29.79 10.69 -16.33
C ILE A 145 28.54 9.84 -16.08
N ASP A 146 27.70 10.30 -15.16
CA ASP A 146 26.39 9.73 -14.88
C ASP A 146 25.34 10.80 -15.18
N ASP A 147 24.61 10.61 -16.26
CA ASP A 147 23.56 11.52 -16.74
C ASP A 147 22.28 11.41 -15.91
N TYR A 148 22.22 10.50 -14.94
CA TYR A 148 21.07 10.37 -14.04
C TYR A 148 20.90 11.63 -13.19
N PRO A 149 19.71 12.29 -13.22
CA PRO A 149 19.59 13.66 -12.71
C PRO A 149 19.43 13.75 -11.17
N PHE A 150 19.25 12.62 -10.47
CA PHE A 150 18.94 12.64 -9.03
C PHE A 150 20.07 12.07 -8.18
N TYR A 151 20.27 12.68 -7.00
CA TYR A 151 20.95 12.06 -5.86
C TYR A 151 20.02 11.20 -5.04
N LEU A 152 18.78 11.68 -4.76
CA LEU A 152 17.71 10.89 -4.18
C LEU A 152 16.61 10.74 -5.22
N ASP A 153 16.28 9.49 -5.55
CA ASP A 153 15.17 9.21 -6.46
C ASP A 153 13.86 9.80 -5.94
N PRO A 154 12.99 10.33 -6.79
CA PRO A 154 11.63 10.67 -6.41
C PRO A 154 10.86 9.41 -5.99
N MET A 155 9.76 9.59 -5.27
CA MET A 155 8.91 8.50 -4.78
C MET A 155 7.48 8.62 -5.36
N PRO A 156 7.28 8.48 -6.69
CA PRO A 156 5.99 8.74 -7.32
C PRO A 156 4.88 7.77 -6.90
N ASN A 157 5.24 6.58 -6.36
CA ASN A 157 4.26 5.61 -5.87
C ASN A 157 3.68 5.93 -4.47
N LEU A 158 4.10 7.01 -3.81
CA LEU A 158 3.64 7.34 -2.45
C LEU A 158 2.14 7.58 -2.33
N TYR A 159 1.44 7.97 -3.41
CA TYR A 159 -0.01 8.10 -3.35
C TYR A 159 -0.73 6.76 -3.21
N PHE A 160 -0.02 5.64 -3.39
CA PHE A 160 -0.47 4.30 -2.99
C PHE A 160 -0.03 4.03 -1.55
N THR A 161 -0.73 4.66 -0.61
CA THR A 161 -0.40 4.59 0.82
C THR A 161 -0.65 3.21 1.43
N ARG A 162 -1.35 2.33 0.72
CA ARG A 162 -1.67 0.97 1.16
C ARG A 162 -0.43 0.10 1.31
N ASP A 163 0.51 0.19 0.36
CA ASP A 163 1.58 -0.80 0.24
C ASP A 163 2.71 -0.66 1.27
N PRO A 164 3.16 0.56 1.65
CA PRO A 164 4.26 0.73 2.60
C PRO A 164 3.92 0.30 4.02
N ALA A 165 2.63 0.24 4.38
CA ALA A 165 2.16 -0.21 5.69
C ALA A 165 0.67 -0.58 5.63
N ALA A 166 0.26 -1.59 6.38
CA ALA A 166 -1.13 -2.00 6.49
C ALA A 166 -1.58 -2.12 7.95
N SER A 167 -2.74 -1.55 8.26
CA SER A 167 -3.37 -1.69 9.58
C SER A 167 -4.07 -3.03 9.69
N ILE A 168 -3.77 -3.78 10.75
CA ILE A 168 -4.34 -5.12 11.03
C ILE A 168 -4.70 -5.18 12.50
N GLY A 169 -5.98 -5.35 12.81
CA GLY A 169 -6.45 -5.33 14.20
C GLY A 169 -6.15 -3.98 14.88
N ASN A 170 -5.47 -4.02 16.02
CA ASN A 170 -5.01 -2.86 16.77
C ASN A 170 -3.55 -2.45 16.49
N GLY A 171 -2.93 -3.03 15.49
CA GLY A 171 -1.54 -2.79 15.09
C GLY A 171 -1.39 -2.62 13.59
N LEU A 172 -0.15 -2.69 13.11
CA LEU A 172 0.16 -2.55 11.69
C LEU A 172 1.40 -3.33 11.29
N THR A 173 1.55 -3.56 9.99
CA THR A 173 2.82 -3.92 9.37
C THR A 173 3.52 -2.66 8.87
N ILE A 174 4.84 -2.59 9.00
CA ILE A 174 5.70 -1.58 8.34
C ILE A 174 6.54 -2.35 7.33
N ASN A 175 6.19 -2.21 6.06
CA ASN A 175 6.52 -3.20 5.06
C ASN A 175 7.94 -3.10 4.52
N LYS A 176 8.53 -4.26 4.26
CA LYS A 176 9.72 -4.43 3.46
C LYS A 176 9.30 -4.49 2.00
N MET A 177 9.37 -3.35 1.30
CA MET A 177 9.01 -3.30 -0.11
C MET A 177 9.96 -4.17 -0.95
N HIS A 178 9.39 -4.92 -1.88
CA HIS A 178 10.13 -5.80 -2.78
C HIS A 178 11.14 -5.02 -3.63
N TRP A 179 10.65 -4.02 -4.35
CA TRP A 179 11.47 -3.23 -5.26
C TRP A 179 12.26 -2.13 -4.54
N PRO A 180 13.57 -1.97 -4.86
CA PRO A 180 14.41 -0.95 -4.25
C PRO A 180 13.84 0.47 -4.33
N ALA A 181 13.19 0.82 -5.44
CA ALA A 181 12.59 2.15 -5.67
C ALA A 181 11.61 2.56 -4.57
N ARG A 182 10.85 1.59 -4.02
CA ARG A 182 9.82 1.82 -3.00
C ARG A 182 10.29 1.62 -1.56
N ARG A 183 11.49 1.08 -1.32
CA ARG A 183 11.95 0.72 0.04
C ARG A 183 12.02 1.87 1.02
N ARG A 184 12.15 3.10 0.54
CA ARG A 184 12.20 4.30 1.39
C ARG A 184 10.81 4.74 1.86
N GLU A 185 9.75 4.37 1.15
CA GLU A 185 8.38 4.79 1.45
C GLU A 185 7.93 4.38 2.86
N SER A 186 8.21 3.15 3.28
CA SER A 186 7.82 2.65 4.60
C SER A 186 8.54 3.31 5.78
N LEU A 187 9.64 4.05 5.52
CA LEU A 187 10.35 4.80 6.55
C LEU A 187 9.49 5.92 7.15
N PHE A 188 8.65 6.58 6.34
CA PHE A 188 7.71 7.58 6.83
C PHE A 188 6.78 7.01 7.90
N MET A 189 6.16 5.85 7.64
CA MET A 189 5.28 5.21 8.62
C MET A 189 6.01 4.81 9.89
N GLN A 190 7.26 4.31 9.78
CA GLN A 190 8.08 4.00 10.96
C GLN A 190 8.27 5.23 11.87
N TYR A 191 8.57 6.39 11.29
CA TYR A 191 8.76 7.62 12.06
C TYR A 191 7.43 8.19 12.59
N ILE A 192 6.36 8.14 11.80
CA ILE A 192 5.02 8.57 12.23
C ILE A 192 4.57 7.78 13.47
N ILE A 193 4.62 6.46 13.43
CA ILE A 193 4.18 5.63 14.55
C ILE A 193 5.01 5.87 15.81
N LYS A 194 6.32 6.11 15.67
CA LYS A 194 7.23 6.30 16.80
C LYS A 194 7.20 7.71 17.40
N HIS A 195 6.93 8.75 16.59
CA HIS A 195 7.19 10.12 16.98
C HIS A 195 5.99 11.08 16.82
N HIS A 196 4.95 10.70 16.09
CA HIS A 196 3.78 11.56 15.92
C HIS A 196 2.90 11.53 17.19
N PRO A 197 2.44 12.71 17.72
CA PRO A 197 1.66 12.79 18.97
C PRO A 197 0.41 11.90 19.01
N ARG A 198 -0.24 11.68 17.88
CA ARG A 198 -1.44 10.80 17.77
C ARG A 198 -1.14 9.35 18.08
N PHE A 199 0.07 8.87 17.84
CA PHE A 199 0.43 7.46 17.88
C PHE A 199 1.45 7.09 18.97
N MET A 200 2.40 7.97 19.25
CA MET A 200 3.58 7.71 20.10
C MET A 200 3.24 7.34 21.56
N SER A 201 2.10 7.82 22.08
CA SER A 201 1.68 7.53 23.46
C SER A 201 1.01 6.15 23.61
N SER A 202 0.72 5.48 22.50
CA SER A 202 0.05 4.19 22.46
C SER A 202 1.06 3.10 22.09
N ASN A 203 1.05 2.01 22.81
CA ASN A 203 1.90 0.85 22.48
C ASN A 203 1.27 0.08 21.29
N ILE A 204 1.43 0.65 20.08
CA ILE A 204 0.88 0.07 18.86
C ILE A 204 1.73 -1.14 18.45
N PRO A 205 1.15 -2.35 18.34
CA PRO A 205 1.87 -3.53 17.88
C PRO A 205 2.34 -3.36 16.43
N VAL A 206 3.59 -3.71 16.17
CA VAL A 206 4.14 -3.79 14.82
C VAL A 206 4.28 -5.26 14.45
N TRP A 207 3.39 -5.76 13.58
CA TRP A 207 3.32 -7.17 13.19
C TRP A 207 4.47 -7.59 12.30
N TYR A 208 4.97 -6.66 11.49
CA TYR A 208 6.13 -6.85 10.61
C TYR A 208 6.95 -5.57 10.53
N ASP A 209 8.27 -5.68 10.52
CA ASP A 209 9.19 -4.54 10.47
C ASP A 209 9.92 -4.49 9.12
N ARG A 210 10.09 -3.29 8.57
CA ARG A 210 10.74 -3.04 7.27
C ARG A 210 12.19 -3.54 7.16
N ASN A 211 12.86 -3.77 8.28
CA ASN A 211 14.22 -4.29 8.33
C ASN A 211 14.29 -5.83 8.23
N ASN A 212 13.15 -6.52 8.16
CA ASN A 212 13.13 -7.96 7.89
C ASN A 212 13.76 -8.28 6.53
N ARG A 213 14.17 -9.55 6.37
CA ARG A 213 14.81 -10.02 5.14
C ARG A 213 13.83 -10.14 3.98
N PHE A 214 12.66 -10.68 4.22
CA PHE A 214 11.66 -11.04 3.22
C PHE A 214 10.72 -9.88 2.93
N SER A 215 10.25 -9.77 1.69
CA SER A 215 9.34 -8.69 1.30
C SER A 215 7.89 -9.02 1.59
N VAL A 216 7.13 -7.98 1.93
CA VAL A 216 5.67 -7.95 2.01
C VAL A 216 5.19 -6.55 1.65
N GLU A 217 4.04 -6.45 0.98
CA GLU A 217 3.41 -5.19 0.61
C GLU A 217 1.92 -5.20 0.98
N GLY A 218 1.39 -4.08 1.47
CA GLY A 218 0.05 -4.00 2.07
C GLY A 218 -1.11 -4.20 1.09
N GLY A 219 -0.86 -4.13 -0.22
CA GLY A 219 -1.82 -4.53 -1.24
C GLY A 219 -2.16 -6.02 -1.20
N ASP A 220 -1.26 -6.83 -0.64
CA ASP A 220 -1.48 -8.25 -0.40
C ASP A 220 -2.18 -8.54 0.94
N GLU A 221 -2.29 -7.56 1.85
CA GLU A 221 -2.82 -7.75 3.21
C GLU A 221 -4.28 -7.27 3.31
N LEU A 222 -5.23 -8.21 3.49
CA LEU A 222 -6.67 -7.93 3.60
C LEU A 222 -7.24 -8.51 4.89
N VAL A 223 -7.77 -7.64 5.76
CA VAL A 223 -8.42 -8.07 7.00
C VAL A 223 -9.84 -8.53 6.69
N ILE A 224 -10.06 -9.83 6.64
CA ILE A 224 -11.36 -10.43 6.30
C ILE A 224 -12.36 -10.22 7.43
N ASN A 225 -11.96 -10.55 8.64
CA ASN A 225 -12.71 -10.32 9.87
C ASN A 225 -11.75 -10.21 11.08
N LYS A 226 -12.28 -10.09 12.30
CA LYS A 226 -11.52 -9.88 13.54
C LYS A 226 -10.54 -11.01 13.91
N ASP A 227 -10.63 -12.17 13.27
CA ASP A 227 -9.79 -13.35 13.55
C ASP A 227 -9.08 -13.92 12.31
N THR A 228 -9.35 -13.38 11.12
CA THR A 228 -8.84 -13.91 9.85
C THR A 228 -8.23 -12.82 8.99
N LEU A 229 -6.96 -12.99 8.60
CA LEU A 229 -6.24 -12.18 7.65
C LEU A 229 -6.03 -12.94 6.35
N ALA A 230 -6.35 -12.37 5.19
CA ALA A 230 -5.91 -12.89 3.90
C ALA A 230 -4.62 -12.20 3.47
N ILE A 231 -3.65 -12.96 2.98
CA ILE A 231 -2.39 -12.43 2.45
C ILE A 231 -2.09 -13.07 1.10
N GLY A 232 -1.83 -12.23 0.09
CA GLY A 232 -1.40 -12.68 -1.23
C GLY A 232 0.02 -13.25 -1.22
N ILE A 233 0.21 -14.40 -1.86
CA ILE A 233 1.53 -14.86 -2.30
C ILE A 233 1.70 -14.35 -3.72
N SER A 234 2.52 -13.31 -3.88
CA SER A 234 2.66 -12.55 -5.12
C SER A 234 4.14 -12.38 -5.50
N GLU A 235 4.42 -11.63 -6.57
CA GLU A 235 5.78 -11.16 -6.87
C GLU A 235 6.35 -10.30 -5.73
N ARG A 236 5.48 -9.61 -4.99
CA ARG A 236 5.85 -8.60 -3.98
C ARG A 236 5.89 -9.13 -2.56
N THR A 237 5.21 -10.25 -2.29
CA THR A 237 5.08 -10.83 -0.94
C THR A 237 5.56 -12.27 -0.92
N GLU A 238 6.61 -12.49 -0.12
CA GLU A 238 7.28 -13.78 0.05
C GLU A 238 6.60 -14.61 1.15
N VAL A 239 6.56 -15.93 0.99
CA VAL A 239 5.89 -16.84 1.93
C VAL A 239 6.46 -16.79 3.34
N GLU A 240 7.76 -16.57 3.47
CA GLU A 240 8.44 -16.46 4.77
C GLU A 240 8.04 -15.18 5.52
N ALA A 241 7.65 -14.11 4.81
CA ALA A 241 7.08 -12.93 5.44
C ALA A 241 5.69 -13.23 6.00
N ILE A 242 4.87 -13.98 5.25
CA ILE A 242 3.52 -14.41 5.68
C ILE A 242 3.62 -15.27 6.95
N GLU A 243 4.52 -16.24 6.99
CA GLU A 243 4.74 -17.09 8.16
C GLU A 243 5.14 -16.30 9.41
N ARG A 244 5.99 -15.27 9.25
CA ARG A 244 6.38 -14.39 10.35
C ARG A 244 5.22 -13.54 10.86
N ILE A 245 4.42 -12.98 9.96
CA ILE A 245 3.22 -12.22 10.30
C ILE A 245 2.22 -13.12 11.04
N ALA A 246 1.94 -14.31 10.50
CA ALA A 246 1.03 -15.29 11.09
C ALA A 246 1.47 -15.67 12.51
N SER A 247 2.73 -16.06 12.69
CA SER A 247 3.27 -16.43 14.01
C SER A 247 3.11 -15.31 15.03
N LYS A 248 3.40 -14.06 14.63
CA LYS A 248 3.28 -12.91 15.53
C LYS A 248 1.83 -12.57 15.85
N LEU A 249 0.94 -12.58 14.87
CA LEU A 249 -0.48 -12.36 15.06
C LEU A 249 -1.09 -13.42 15.97
N PHE A 250 -0.76 -14.69 15.78
CA PHE A 250 -1.27 -15.79 16.61
C PHE A 250 -0.79 -15.74 18.04
N HIS A 251 0.41 -15.19 18.28
CA HIS A 251 0.95 -15.03 19.63
C HIS A 251 0.39 -13.80 20.34
N ASP A 252 0.36 -12.64 19.66
CA ASP A 252 0.20 -11.33 20.29
C ASP A 252 -1.19 -10.70 20.05
N SER A 253 -2.10 -11.40 19.36
CA SER A 253 -3.42 -10.87 19.03
C SER A 253 -4.54 -11.91 19.06
N ASN A 254 -5.76 -11.50 18.69
CA ASN A 254 -6.92 -12.37 18.58
C ASN A 254 -7.03 -13.08 17.24
N PHE A 255 -6.14 -12.82 16.30
CA PHE A 255 -6.14 -13.53 15.02
C PHE A 255 -5.82 -15.01 15.23
N THR A 256 -6.59 -15.86 14.58
CA THR A 256 -6.46 -17.32 14.66
C THR A 256 -6.23 -17.96 13.30
N ARG A 257 -6.42 -17.21 12.21
CA ARG A 257 -6.29 -17.70 10.83
C ARG A 257 -5.54 -16.70 9.95
N VAL A 258 -4.68 -17.24 9.09
CA VAL A 258 -4.10 -16.52 7.95
C VAL A 258 -4.35 -17.32 6.70
N MET A 259 -5.05 -16.71 5.74
CA MET A 259 -5.37 -17.31 4.44
C MET A 259 -4.34 -16.83 3.42
N ALA A 260 -3.29 -17.60 3.19
CA ALA A 260 -2.25 -17.31 2.20
C ALA A 260 -2.75 -17.74 0.80
N MET A 261 -2.95 -16.76 -0.08
CA MET A 261 -3.56 -16.95 -1.41
C MET A 261 -2.53 -16.76 -2.52
N LYS A 262 -2.22 -17.81 -3.25
CA LYS A 262 -1.27 -17.72 -4.36
C LYS A 262 -1.95 -17.16 -5.59
N ILE A 263 -1.63 -15.91 -5.95
CA ILE A 263 -2.14 -15.29 -7.16
C ILE A 263 -1.26 -15.58 -8.38
N PRO A 264 -1.82 -15.53 -9.62
CA PRO A 264 -1.04 -15.72 -10.83
C PRO A 264 0.07 -14.67 -10.95
N ASN A 265 1.30 -15.11 -11.28
CA ASN A 265 2.44 -14.20 -11.48
C ASN A 265 2.33 -13.51 -12.84
N LYS A 266 1.64 -12.38 -12.88
CA LYS A 266 1.45 -11.53 -14.06
C LYS A 266 1.63 -10.07 -13.65
N ARG A 267 2.18 -9.24 -14.55
CA ARG A 267 2.31 -7.78 -14.32
C ARG A 267 0.98 -7.09 -13.96
N ALA A 268 -0.15 -7.59 -14.48
CA ALA A 268 -1.47 -7.07 -14.17
C ALA A 268 -1.96 -7.42 -12.75
N PHE A 269 -1.33 -8.37 -12.08
CA PHE A 269 -1.70 -8.88 -10.77
C PHE A 269 -0.58 -8.66 -9.75
N MET A 270 -0.29 -7.38 -9.49
CA MET A 270 0.83 -7.03 -8.60
C MET A 270 0.60 -7.48 -7.15
N HIS A 271 -0.64 -7.36 -6.67
CA HIS A 271 -1.05 -7.70 -5.32
C HIS A 271 -2.41 -8.41 -5.32
N LEU A 272 -2.75 -9.03 -4.20
CA LEU A 272 -4.04 -9.69 -4.00
C LEU A 272 -5.22 -8.73 -4.23
N ASP A 273 -5.13 -7.49 -3.78
CA ASP A 273 -6.19 -6.49 -3.90
C ASP A 273 -6.46 -6.01 -5.33
N THR A 274 -5.57 -6.33 -6.27
CA THR A 274 -5.81 -6.07 -7.70
C THR A 274 -6.74 -7.12 -8.33
N VAL A 275 -6.89 -8.28 -7.70
CA VAL A 275 -7.69 -9.40 -8.21
C VAL A 275 -8.79 -9.86 -7.26
N PHE A 276 -8.78 -9.38 -6.01
CA PHE A 276 -9.71 -9.79 -4.97
C PHE A 276 -9.87 -8.69 -3.92
N THR A 277 -11.11 -8.22 -3.70
CA THR A 277 -11.45 -7.32 -2.59
C THR A 277 -12.78 -7.69 -1.96
N MET A 278 -12.86 -7.60 -0.62
CA MET A 278 -14.12 -7.75 0.12
C MET A 278 -14.91 -6.44 0.06
N ILE A 279 -16.20 -6.51 -0.30
CA ILE A 279 -17.04 -5.34 -0.57
C ILE A 279 -18.37 -5.33 0.21
N ASP A 280 -18.78 -6.47 0.76
CA ASP A 280 -19.92 -6.60 1.65
C ASP A 280 -19.69 -7.83 2.55
N TYR A 281 -20.60 -8.12 3.48
CA TYR A 281 -20.51 -9.25 4.40
C TYR A 281 -20.30 -10.59 3.69
N ASP A 282 -20.95 -10.79 2.55
CA ASP A 282 -20.96 -12.01 1.76
C ASP A 282 -20.55 -11.81 0.29
N LYS A 283 -20.07 -10.60 -0.08
CA LYS A 283 -19.75 -10.25 -1.48
C LYS A 283 -18.30 -9.83 -1.65
N PHE A 284 -17.71 -10.28 -2.74
CA PHE A 284 -16.33 -10.01 -3.11
C PHE A 284 -16.24 -9.63 -4.59
N SER A 285 -15.47 -8.59 -4.91
CA SER A 285 -15.06 -8.28 -6.28
C SER A 285 -13.85 -9.14 -6.60
N VAL A 286 -13.87 -9.83 -7.75
CA VAL A 286 -12.82 -10.77 -8.12
C VAL A 286 -12.47 -10.66 -9.60
N HIS A 287 -11.20 -10.89 -9.93
CA HIS A 287 -10.83 -11.07 -11.33
C HIS A 287 -11.17 -12.47 -11.80
N PRO A 288 -11.78 -12.66 -13.01
CA PRO A 288 -12.20 -13.98 -13.50
C PRO A 288 -11.09 -15.04 -13.52
N GLU A 289 -9.85 -14.65 -13.79
CA GLU A 289 -8.73 -15.60 -13.87
C GLU A 289 -8.41 -16.30 -12.54
N ILE A 290 -8.81 -15.76 -11.39
CA ILE A 290 -8.65 -16.44 -10.11
C ILE A 290 -9.81 -17.40 -9.81
N LEU A 291 -10.85 -17.43 -10.66
CA LEU A 291 -12.02 -18.27 -10.51
C LEU A 291 -12.06 -19.45 -11.48
N THR A 292 -11.37 -19.35 -12.62
CA THR A 292 -11.49 -20.29 -13.73
C THR A 292 -10.15 -20.87 -14.14
N GLY A 293 -10.17 -22.11 -14.53
CA GLY A 293 -9.09 -22.80 -15.21
C GLY A 293 -8.64 -24.05 -14.49
N GLU A 294 -7.60 -24.65 -15.03
CA GLU A 294 -6.77 -25.61 -14.33
C GLU A 294 -6.19 -25.03 -13.02
N GLY A 295 -6.51 -23.73 -12.73
CA GLY A 295 -6.18 -22.94 -11.58
C GLY A 295 -7.30 -22.82 -10.56
N GLU A 296 -7.68 -23.92 -9.92
CA GLU A 296 -8.12 -23.80 -8.55
C GLU A 296 -7.05 -22.99 -7.82
N LEU A 297 -7.46 -21.86 -7.20
CA LEU A 297 -6.53 -20.99 -6.50
C LEU A 297 -5.87 -21.78 -5.37
N ASP A 298 -4.55 -21.88 -5.35
CA ASP A 298 -3.84 -22.47 -4.21
C ASP A 298 -3.99 -21.55 -2.98
N ILE A 299 -4.76 -22.00 -2.00
CA ILE A 299 -4.97 -21.32 -0.74
C ILE A 299 -4.40 -22.19 0.38
N TYR A 300 -3.50 -21.62 1.15
CA TYR A 300 -2.94 -22.25 2.34
C TYR A 300 -3.52 -21.56 3.57
N LEU A 301 -4.42 -22.26 4.27
CA LEU A 301 -5.05 -21.75 5.50
C LEU A 301 -4.16 -22.15 6.69
N LEU A 302 -3.45 -21.17 7.26
CA LEU A 302 -2.70 -21.31 8.49
C LEU A 302 -3.68 -21.10 9.64
N GLU A 303 -3.84 -22.07 10.51
CA GLU A 303 -4.69 -22.00 11.70
C GLU A 303 -3.84 -22.13 12.96
N LYS A 304 -4.10 -21.25 13.94
CA LYS A 304 -3.42 -21.28 15.23
C LYS A 304 -3.57 -22.66 15.88
N ALA A 305 -2.46 -23.30 16.19
CA ALA A 305 -2.41 -24.64 16.78
C ALA A 305 -1.27 -24.80 17.78
N ASN A 306 -1.36 -25.77 18.66
CA ASN A 306 -0.31 -26.08 19.62
C ASN A 306 0.78 -26.98 18.99
N THR A 307 1.46 -26.43 17.98
CA THR A 307 2.59 -27.04 17.28
C THR A 307 3.89 -26.28 17.57
N HIS A 308 5.03 -26.81 17.18
CA HIS A 308 6.33 -26.16 17.35
C HIS A 308 6.38 -24.78 16.66
N VAL A 309 5.70 -24.62 15.51
CA VAL A 309 5.62 -23.36 14.76
C VAL A 309 4.42 -22.48 15.14
N GLY A 310 3.51 -22.99 15.99
CA GLY A 310 2.34 -22.26 16.49
C GLY A 310 1.11 -22.32 15.59
N TYR A 311 1.16 -23.05 14.48
CA TYR A 311 0.04 -23.21 13.56
C TYR A 311 0.09 -24.54 12.80
N GLU A 312 -1.05 -24.89 12.19
CA GLU A 312 -1.19 -25.96 11.19
C GLU A 312 -1.54 -25.35 9.84
N ILE A 313 -1.17 -26.01 8.73
CA ILE A 313 -1.47 -25.56 7.37
C ILE A 313 -2.43 -26.54 6.72
N LYS A 314 -3.55 -26.01 6.22
CA LYS A 314 -4.52 -26.77 5.42
C LYS A 314 -4.56 -26.23 4.00
N HIS A 315 -4.29 -27.08 3.02
CA HIS A 315 -4.41 -26.71 1.61
C HIS A 315 -5.89 -26.70 1.19
N ARG A 316 -6.32 -25.61 0.56
CA ARG A 316 -7.66 -25.40 0.01
C ARG A 316 -7.53 -24.99 -1.46
N ARG A 317 -8.52 -25.32 -2.27
CA ARG A 317 -8.53 -25.02 -3.70
C ARG A 317 -9.72 -24.19 -4.14
N SER A 318 -10.81 -24.24 -3.39
CA SER A 318 -12.03 -23.47 -3.66
C SER A 318 -12.03 -22.18 -2.84
N LEU A 319 -11.87 -21.03 -3.51
CA LEU A 319 -11.96 -19.72 -2.88
C LEU A 319 -13.31 -19.53 -2.17
N LYS A 320 -14.41 -19.91 -2.86
CA LYS A 320 -15.77 -19.78 -2.33
C LYS A 320 -15.97 -20.58 -1.05
N GLU A 321 -15.57 -21.87 -1.05
CA GLU A 321 -15.71 -22.74 0.11
C GLU A 321 -14.82 -22.28 1.28
N THR A 322 -13.62 -21.84 0.99
CA THR A 322 -12.72 -21.31 2.00
C THR A 322 -13.28 -20.04 2.65
N LEU A 323 -13.84 -19.12 1.85
CA LEU A 323 -14.51 -17.93 2.38
C LEU A 323 -15.75 -18.29 3.22
N GLN A 324 -16.55 -19.27 2.78
CA GLN A 324 -17.67 -19.79 3.57
C GLN A 324 -17.20 -20.34 4.94
N GLU A 325 -16.12 -21.12 4.93
CA GLU A 325 -15.51 -21.70 6.14
C GLU A 325 -15.03 -20.60 7.10
N VAL A 326 -14.24 -19.64 6.62
CA VAL A 326 -13.62 -18.62 7.50
C VAL A 326 -14.60 -17.54 7.98
N LEU A 327 -15.66 -17.28 7.22
CA LEU A 327 -16.71 -16.33 7.58
C LEU A 327 -17.89 -16.98 8.31
N GLY A 328 -17.99 -18.32 8.31
CA GLY A 328 -19.13 -19.04 8.87
C GLY A 328 -20.43 -18.80 8.10
N LEU A 329 -20.36 -18.56 6.79
CA LEU A 329 -21.49 -18.23 5.93
C LEU A 329 -21.84 -19.39 5.00
N HIS A 330 -23.15 -19.59 4.76
CA HIS A 330 -23.61 -20.60 3.80
C HIS A 330 -23.60 -20.11 2.34
N HIS A 331 -23.60 -18.79 2.15
CA HIS A 331 -23.62 -18.18 0.82
C HIS A 331 -22.52 -17.13 0.69
N ILE A 332 -21.78 -17.19 -0.42
CA ILE A 332 -20.80 -16.18 -0.84
C ILE A 332 -21.05 -15.85 -2.31
N GLN A 333 -21.09 -14.56 -2.62
CA GLN A 333 -21.21 -14.05 -3.98
C GLN A 333 -19.85 -13.48 -4.44
N LEU A 334 -19.30 -14.07 -5.50
CA LEU A 334 -18.11 -13.58 -6.17
C LEU A 334 -18.56 -12.83 -7.43
N ILE A 335 -18.27 -11.54 -7.50
CA ILE A 335 -18.68 -10.65 -8.59
C ILE A 335 -17.49 -10.45 -9.51
N PRO A 336 -17.52 -11.00 -10.75
CA PRO A 336 -16.39 -10.94 -11.65
C PRO A 336 -16.20 -9.55 -12.25
N CYS A 337 -14.97 -9.05 -12.24
CA CYS A 337 -14.55 -7.87 -13.01
C CYS A 337 -14.91 -8.09 -14.50
N GLY A 338 -15.46 -7.06 -15.17
CA GLY A 338 -15.91 -7.16 -16.55
C GLY A 338 -17.18 -7.99 -16.75
N ASN A 339 -17.89 -8.37 -15.67
CA ASN A 339 -19.17 -9.07 -15.71
C ASN A 339 -19.20 -10.31 -16.62
N GLY A 340 -18.09 -11.08 -16.64
CA GLY A 340 -17.97 -12.30 -17.44
C GLY A 340 -17.53 -12.08 -18.90
N ASP A 341 -17.39 -10.85 -19.38
CA ASP A 341 -16.78 -10.53 -20.67
C ASP A 341 -15.25 -10.48 -20.53
N PRO A 342 -14.49 -11.35 -21.22
CA PRO A 342 -13.03 -11.40 -21.06
C PRO A 342 -12.31 -10.15 -21.57
N ILE A 343 -12.87 -9.42 -22.55
CA ILE A 343 -12.29 -8.19 -23.07
C ILE A 343 -12.51 -7.07 -22.08
N ALA A 344 -13.72 -6.92 -21.54
CA ALA A 344 -14.03 -5.96 -20.49
C ALA A 344 -13.20 -6.26 -19.23
N ALA A 345 -13.10 -7.52 -18.81
CA ALA A 345 -12.28 -7.94 -17.68
C ALA A 345 -10.82 -7.52 -17.84
N ALA A 346 -10.19 -7.79 -18.98
CA ALA A 346 -8.82 -7.42 -19.25
C ALA A 346 -8.59 -5.89 -19.27
N ARG A 347 -9.53 -5.14 -19.87
CA ARG A 347 -9.47 -3.67 -19.93
C ARG A 347 -9.66 -3.03 -18.56
N GLU A 348 -10.66 -3.48 -17.82
CA GLU A 348 -10.97 -2.90 -16.52
C GLU A 348 -9.98 -3.36 -15.44
N GLN A 349 -9.41 -4.56 -15.57
CA GLN A 349 -8.27 -4.97 -14.74
C GLN A 349 -7.05 -4.05 -14.93
N TRP A 350 -6.78 -3.60 -16.16
CA TRP A 350 -5.72 -2.62 -16.41
C TRP A 350 -5.98 -1.27 -15.72
N ASN A 351 -7.24 -0.99 -15.40
CA ASN A 351 -7.70 0.20 -14.69
C ASN A 351 -8.14 -0.12 -13.25
N ASP A 352 -7.62 -1.20 -12.67
CA ASP A 352 -7.86 -1.60 -11.28
C ASP A 352 -9.34 -1.85 -10.94
N GLY A 353 -10.10 -2.48 -11.86
CA GLY A 353 -11.53 -2.71 -11.72
C GLY A 353 -11.93 -3.56 -10.51
N SER A 354 -11.04 -4.46 -10.04
CA SER A 354 -11.25 -5.22 -8.81
C SER A 354 -10.68 -4.54 -7.55
N ASN A 355 -9.93 -3.44 -7.69
CA ASN A 355 -9.31 -2.72 -6.58
C ASN A 355 -10.27 -1.69 -5.97
N THR A 356 -11.37 -2.18 -5.41
CA THR A 356 -12.44 -1.36 -4.83
C THR A 356 -12.16 -1.02 -3.37
N LEU A 357 -12.50 0.19 -2.95
CA LEU A 357 -12.47 0.60 -1.54
C LEU A 357 -13.86 0.54 -0.93
N ALA A 358 -14.12 -0.42 -0.06
CA ALA A 358 -15.33 -0.40 0.76
C ALA A 358 -15.18 0.64 1.89
N ILE A 359 -16.15 1.56 2.00
CA ILE A 359 -16.22 2.56 3.08
C ILE A 359 -17.27 2.22 4.13
N ALA A 360 -18.16 1.29 3.82
CA ALA A 360 -19.11 0.63 4.71
C ALA A 360 -19.54 -0.68 4.02
N PRO A 361 -20.18 -1.64 4.72
CA PRO A 361 -20.71 -2.83 4.08
C PRO A 361 -21.63 -2.46 2.91
N GLY A 362 -21.36 -3.02 1.73
CA GLY A 362 -22.14 -2.75 0.53
C GLY A 362 -22.00 -1.35 -0.09
N VAL A 363 -21.07 -0.51 0.41
CA VAL A 363 -20.79 0.84 -0.14
C VAL A 363 -19.33 0.93 -0.57
N VAL A 364 -19.09 1.06 -1.87
CA VAL A 364 -17.75 1.02 -2.46
C VAL A 364 -17.43 2.26 -3.28
N ILE A 365 -16.15 2.64 -3.30
CA ILE A 365 -15.57 3.64 -4.19
C ILE A 365 -14.78 2.93 -5.28
N THR A 366 -15.00 3.32 -6.54
CA THR A 366 -14.36 2.75 -7.74
C THR A 366 -14.01 3.87 -8.73
N TYR A 367 -13.15 3.57 -9.71
CA TYR A 367 -12.97 4.49 -10.82
C TYR A 367 -14.16 4.43 -11.80
N ASP A 368 -14.60 5.58 -12.32
CA ASP A 368 -15.69 5.75 -13.27
C ASP A 368 -15.47 4.99 -14.60
N ARG A 369 -14.21 4.82 -14.99
CA ARG A 369 -13.82 4.15 -16.23
C ARG A 369 -14.06 2.63 -16.23
N ASN A 370 -14.34 2.03 -15.07
CA ASN A 370 -14.62 0.60 -14.90
C ASN A 370 -16.14 0.32 -14.95
N TYR A 371 -16.82 0.90 -15.94
CA TYR A 371 -18.28 0.97 -15.98
C TYR A 371 -18.98 -0.40 -16.09
N VAL A 372 -18.35 -1.42 -16.70
CA VAL A 372 -18.93 -2.77 -16.80
C VAL A 372 -18.94 -3.43 -15.41
N THR A 373 -17.82 -3.40 -14.71
CA THR A 373 -17.71 -3.89 -13.32
C THR A 373 -18.60 -3.07 -12.39
N ASN A 374 -18.62 -1.75 -12.52
CA ASN A 374 -19.46 -0.88 -11.69
C ASN A 374 -20.95 -1.20 -11.82
N ASN A 375 -21.42 -1.54 -13.04
CA ASN A 375 -22.79 -1.96 -13.26
C ASN A 375 -23.07 -3.34 -12.63
N ALA A 376 -22.16 -4.31 -12.78
CA ALA A 376 -22.28 -5.61 -12.13
C ALA A 376 -22.36 -5.50 -10.60
N LEU A 377 -21.56 -4.57 -10.00
CA LEU A 377 -21.63 -4.29 -8.56
C LEU A 377 -23.01 -3.71 -8.17
N ARG A 378 -23.57 -2.77 -8.96
CA ARG A 378 -24.90 -2.20 -8.73
C ARG A 378 -26.00 -3.25 -8.86
N GLU A 379 -25.94 -4.13 -9.87
CA GLU A 379 -26.86 -5.25 -10.07
C GLU A 379 -26.82 -6.24 -8.89
N ALA A 380 -25.66 -6.40 -8.25
CA ALA A 380 -25.50 -7.17 -7.02
C ALA A 380 -25.99 -6.45 -5.75
N GLY A 381 -26.59 -5.25 -5.89
CA GLY A 381 -27.19 -4.49 -4.80
C GLY A 381 -26.24 -3.57 -4.05
N LEU A 382 -25.02 -3.31 -4.54
CA LEU A 382 -24.07 -2.41 -3.89
C LEU A 382 -24.31 -0.96 -4.28
N LYS A 383 -24.03 -0.05 -3.34
CA LYS A 383 -23.90 1.38 -3.61
C LYS A 383 -22.51 1.68 -4.14
N VAL A 384 -22.41 1.97 -5.43
CA VAL A 384 -21.15 2.29 -6.11
C VAL A 384 -21.00 3.80 -6.24
N ILE A 385 -19.96 4.35 -5.64
CA ILE A 385 -19.57 5.76 -5.75
C ILE A 385 -18.40 5.82 -6.71
N GLU A 386 -18.60 6.48 -7.84
CA GLU A 386 -17.59 6.62 -8.89
C GLU A 386 -16.75 7.88 -8.68
N VAL A 387 -15.45 7.74 -8.87
CA VAL A 387 -14.49 8.85 -8.89
C VAL A 387 -13.70 8.83 -10.18
N ALA A 388 -13.33 10.01 -10.68
CA ALA A 388 -12.47 10.10 -11.85
C ALA A 388 -11.09 9.51 -11.55
N GLY A 389 -10.52 8.79 -12.49
CA GLY A 389 -9.23 8.11 -12.34
C GLY A 389 -8.46 7.98 -13.65
N ALA A 390 -8.56 8.99 -14.54
CA ALA A 390 -7.87 8.97 -15.83
C ALA A 390 -6.34 9.09 -15.67
N GLU A 391 -5.89 9.97 -14.77
CA GLU A 391 -4.48 10.18 -14.51
C GLU A 391 -3.97 9.36 -13.32
N LEU A 392 -4.75 9.23 -12.24
CA LEU A 392 -4.37 8.40 -11.09
C LEU A 392 -4.19 6.92 -11.46
N GLY A 393 -5.06 6.40 -12.33
CA GLY A 393 -4.97 5.02 -12.80
C GLY A 393 -3.73 4.70 -13.66
N ARG A 394 -2.99 5.71 -14.15
CA ARG A 394 -1.74 5.50 -14.90
C ARG A 394 -0.63 4.88 -14.05
N GLY A 395 -0.66 5.09 -12.72
CA GLY A 395 0.27 4.45 -11.79
C GLY A 395 -0.09 3.01 -11.43
N ARG A 396 -1.20 2.48 -11.95
CA ARG A 396 -1.63 1.08 -11.75
C ARG A 396 -2.00 0.78 -10.30
N GLY A 397 -2.92 1.57 -9.75
CA GLY A 397 -3.54 1.34 -8.46
C GLY A 397 -4.89 2.05 -8.36
N GLY A 398 -5.88 1.37 -7.78
CA GLY A 398 -7.24 1.86 -7.59
C GLY A 398 -7.46 2.59 -6.27
N PRO A 399 -8.72 2.88 -5.93
CA PRO A 399 -9.08 3.57 -4.69
C PRO A 399 -8.62 2.85 -3.41
N ARG A 400 -8.54 1.49 -3.42
CA ARG A 400 -8.00 0.75 -2.27
C ARG A 400 -6.50 0.97 -2.12
N CYS A 401 -5.74 0.89 -3.21
CA CYS A 401 -4.29 1.14 -3.19
C CYS A 401 -3.95 2.55 -2.69
N MET A 402 -4.75 3.56 -3.05
CA MET A 402 -4.55 4.96 -2.64
C MET A 402 -4.91 5.23 -1.17
N SER A 403 -5.39 4.24 -0.43
CA SER A 403 -5.92 4.44 0.92
C SER A 403 -5.38 3.42 1.91
N MET A 404 -4.88 3.89 3.06
CA MET A 404 -4.56 3.06 4.21
C MET A 404 -5.56 3.36 5.33
N PRO A 405 -6.54 2.49 5.62
CA PRO A 405 -7.42 2.64 6.76
C PRO A 405 -6.64 2.68 8.07
N ILE A 406 -6.95 3.65 8.92
CA ILE A 406 -6.41 3.76 10.28
C ILE A 406 -7.45 3.26 11.29
N TYR A 407 -8.71 3.61 11.05
CA TYR A 407 -9.82 3.23 11.93
C TYR A 407 -11.06 2.83 11.14
N ARG A 408 -11.60 1.65 11.46
CA ARG A 408 -12.92 1.17 11.01
C ARG A 408 -13.77 0.76 12.22
N GLU A 409 -15.07 1.02 12.13
CA GLU A 409 -16.04 0.47 13.10
C GLU A 409 -16.08 -1.05 13.01
N GLU A 410 -16.40 -1.68 14.11
CA GLU A 410 -16.65 -3.14 14.13
C GLU A 410 -17.95 -3.49 13.41
N ILE A 411 -18.00 -4.71 12.89
CA ILE A 411 -19.17 -5.29 12.20
C ILE A 411 -19.60 -6.57 12.89
#